data_d0589cc6efbf9466ccc37d7c4af27a8f
#
_entry.id   d0589cc6efbf9466ccc37d7c4af27a8f
#
_cell.length_a   1.000
_cell.length_b   1.000
_cell.length_c   1.000
_cell.angle_alpha   90.00
_cell.angle_beta   90.00
_cell.angle_gamma   90.00
#
_symmetry.space_group_name_H-M   'P 1'
#
loop_
_entity.id
_entity.type
_entity.pdbx_description
1 polymer ?
#
loop_
_entity_poly.entity_id
_entity_poly.type
_entity_poly.pdbx_seq_one_letter_code
_entity_poly.pdbx_strand_id
1 'polypeptide(L)'
;KEMQELNEVVVFTGKTSKKNNPALDILRKIWERKRKNGLYQFNQYQMEKYEKIEFDMNTIDSAFMKNKIFKGMEFIFKQVDTSKVTGKTYLPIFINEALYDVYGDNTIKKVKEINKANKTSGFNGNQQILAFVKDLYSDYNIYDNHLTFFDKSFTSPLSRTGIDVYNYVLRDSALIDNKWCFNIVFYPRRKNELTFKGDFWVNDTTFAIKKINMAVT
;
A
#
# COMPACT_ATOMS: atom_id res chain seq x y z
N LYS A 1 21.76 -7.12 -1.71
CA LYS A 1 21.43 -5.68 -1.63
C LYS A 1 20.60 -5.50 -0.39
N GLU A 2 21.16 -4.82 0.60
CA GLU A 2 20.56 -4.60 1.90
C GLU A 2 19.30 -3.75 1.75
N MET A 3 18.16 -4.32 2.12
CA MET A 3 16.97 -3.54 2.42
C MET A 3 17.25 -2.81 3.73
N GLN A 4 17.37 -1.47 3.70
CA GLN A 4 17.37 -0.69 4.90
C GLN A 4 16.07 -0.96 5.66
N GLU A 5 16.20 -1.51 6.85
CA GLU A 5 15.11 -1.75 7.78
C GLU A 5 14.45 -0.40 8.11
N LEU A 6 13.16 -0.30 7.82
CA LEU A 6 12.33 0.79 8.31
C LEU A 6 12.12 0.57 9.81
N ASN A 7 13.03 1.10 10.61
CA ASN A 7 12.91 1.11 12.06
C ASN A 7 11.91 2.18 12.50
N GLU A 8 11.05 1.77 13.43
CA GLU A 8 10.14 2.56 14.25
C GLU A 8 8.89 3.16 13.57
N VAL A 9 7.75 2.63 13.96
CA VAL A 9 6.46 3.31 13.77
C VAL A 9 6.38 4.46 14.78
N VAL A 10 6.85 5.63 14.39
CA VAL A 10 6.61 6.84 15.18
C VAL A 10 5.12 7.16 15.10
N VAL A 11 4.40 6.97 16.20
CA VAL A 11 2.99 7.31 16.29
C VAL A 11 2.86 8.82 16.43
N PHE A 12 2.58 9.50 15.34
CA PHE A 12 2.22 10.91 15.37
C PHE A 12 0.79 11.06 15.89
N THR A 13 0.61 11.85 16.94
CA THR A 13 -0.69 12.15 17.52
C THR A 13 -0.95 13.66 17.50
N GLY A 14 -2.23 14.05 17.42
CA GLY A 14 -2.64 15.45 17.43
C GLY A 14 -2.90 16.01 16.02
N LYS A 15 -3.42 17.25 15.98
CA LYS A 15 -3.73 17.96 14.73
C LYS A 15 -2.54 18.77 14.26
N THR A 16 -2.16 18.59 12.99
CA THR A 16 -1.13 19.44 12.36
C THR A 16 -1.74 20.76 11.87
N SER A 17 -0.94 21.81 11.89
CA SER A 17 -1.34 23.10 11.30
C SER A 17 -1.54 22.98 9.79
N LYS A 18 -2.52 23.71 9.26
CA LYS A 18 -2.67 23.93 7.82
C LYS A 18 -1.85 25.12 7.31
N LYS A 19 -1.32 25.95 8.23
CA LYS A 19 -0.44 27.08 7.90
C LYS A 19 1.01 26.70 8.19
N ASN A 20 1.92 27.13 7.33
CA ASN A 20 3.37 26.91 7.49
C ASN A 20 3.74 25.43 7.71
N ASN A 21 3.12 24.52 6.96
CA ASN A 21 3.41 23.09 7.03
C ASN A 21 4.15 22.66 5.76
N PRO A 22 5.45 22.31 5.86
CA PRO A 22 6.26 21.94 4.70
C PRO A 22 5.74 20.71 3.97
N ALA A 23 5.06 19.78 4.65
CA ALA A 23 4.43 18.64 4.01
C ALA A 23 3.31 19.08 3.04
N LEU A 24 2.56 20.12 3.37
CA LEU A 24 1.51 20.65 2.49
C LEU A 24 2.10 21.41 1.28
N ASP A 25 3.26 22.02 1.42
CA ASP A 25 3.94 22.66 0.28
C ASP A 25 4.42 21.60 -0.72
N ILE A 26 4.92 20.46 -0.24
CA ILE A 26 5.26 19.32 -1.08
C ILE A 26 4.00 18.74 -1.74
N LEU A 27 2.89 18.58 -1.00
CA LEU A 27 1.62 18.11 -1.58
C LEU A 27 1.12 19.01 -2.71
N ARG A 28 1.22 20.33 -2.57
CA ARG A 28 0.85 21.28 -3.66
C ARG A 28 1.66 20.99 -4.92
N LYS A 29 2.97 20.76 -4.79
CA LYS A 29 3.84 20.44 -5.92
C LYS A 29 3.51 19.08 -6.53
N ILE A 30 3.09 18.07 -5.73
CA ILE A 30 2.57 16.81 -6.23
C ILE A 30 1.32 17.06 -7.09
N TRP A 31 0.35 17.85 -6.63
CA TRP A 31 -0.88 18.14 -7.37
C TRP A 31 -0.64 18.87 -8.68
N GLU A 32 0.29 19.82 -8.70
CA GLU A 32 0.68 20.55 -9.93
C GLU A 32 1.28 19.62 -10.96
N ARG A 33 2.02 18.59 -10.53
CA ARG A 33 2.73 17.66 -11.40
C ARG A 33 2.04 16.30 -11.58
N LYS A 34 0.92 16.08 -10.94
CA LYS A 34 0.14 14.84 -10.96
C LYS A 34 -0.07 14.30 -12.38
N ARG A 35 -0.40 15.16 -13.35
CA ARG A 35 -0.58 14.78 -14.75
C ARG A 35 0.70 14.29 -15.41
N LYS A 36 1.83 14.90 -15.08
CA LYS A 36 3.14 14.53 -15.65
C LYS A 36 3.74 13.28 -15.01
N ASN A 37 3.21 12.84 -13.87
CA ASN A 37 3.69 11.69 -13.12
C ASN A 37 2.80 10.45 -13.26
N GLY A 38 1.65 10.56 -13.93
CA GLY A 38 0.73 9.46 -14.19
C GLY A 38 0.94 8.80 -15.56
N LEU A 39 0.46 7.58 -15.72
CA LEU A 39 0.56 6.82 -16.99
C LEU A 39 -0.13 7.50 -18.17
N TYR A 40 -1.14 8.32 -17.91
CA TYR A 40 -1.88 9.06 -18.93
C TYR A 40 -1.09 10.17 -19.64
N GLN A 41 0.14 10.46 -19.20
CA GLN A 41 1.05 11.34 -19.95
C GLN A 41 1.60 10.70 -21.24
N PHE A 42 1.63 9.38 -21.29
CA PHE A 42 2.14 8.63 -22.44
C PHE A 42 1.00 8.24 -23.37
N ASN A 43 1.20 8.39 -24.68
CA ASN A 43 0.27 7.84 -25.66
C ASN A 43 0.25 6.30 -25.58
N GLN A 44 1.43 5.72 -25.49
CA GLN A 44 1.64 4.29 -25.30
C GLN A 44 2.70 4.06 -24.23
N TYR A 45 2.56 2.98 -23.47
CA TYR A 45 3.51 2.61 -22.43
C TYR A 45 3.64 1.09 -22.30
N GLN A 46 4.79 0.68 -21.82
CA GLN A 46 5.07 -0.67 -21.37
C GLN A 46 5.68 -0.60 -19.98
N MET A 47 5.24 -1.51 -19.10
CA MET A 47 5.82 -1.65 -17.76
C MET A 47 5.73 -3.10 -17.28
N GLU A 48 6.59 -3.45 -16.35
CA GLU A 48 6.48 -4.66 -15.57
C GLU A 48 5.69 -4.36 -14.29
N LYS A 49 4.66 -5.18 -14.00
CA LYS A 49 3.83 -5.07 -12.80
C LYS A 49 4.04 -6.31 -11.96
N TYR A 50 4.55 -6.13 -10.75
CA TYR A 50 4.60 -7.17 -9.73
C TYR A 50 3.53 -6.93 -8.69
N GLU A 51 2.73 -7.96 -8.41
CA GLU A 51 1.69 -7.94 -7.39
C GLU A 51 1.94 -9.05 -6.38
N LYS A 52 1.83 -8.70 -5.10
CA LYS A 52 1.79 -9.66 -4.01
C LYS A 52 0.55 -9.43 -3.17
N ILE A 53 -0.26 -10.48 -3.01
CA ILE A 53 -1.39 -10.50 -2.08
C ILE A 53 -1.08 -11.51 -1.00
N GLU A 54 -1.21 -11.08 0.25
CA GLU A 54 -0.99 -11.90 1.42
C GLU A 54 -2.16 -11.76 2.38
N PHE A 55 -2.72 -12.91 2.78
CA PHE A 55 -3.71 -12.98 3.84
C PHE A 55 -3.07 -13.57 5.07
N ASP A 56 -3.18 -12.82 6.16
CA ASP A 56 -2.59 -13.17 7.42
C ASP A 56 -3.67 -13.40 8.47
N MET A 57 -3.51 -14.45 9.25
CA MET A 57 -4.23 -14.61 10.49
C MET A 57 -3.46 -13.91 11.60
N ASN A 58 -4.04 -12.86 12.15
CA ASN A 58 -3.45 -12.07 13.23
C ASN A 58 -3.84 -12.60 14.61
N THR A 59 -3.04 -12.26 15.61
CA THR A 59 -3.29 -12.60 17.02
C THR A 59 -3.21 -14.10 17.31
N ILE A 60 -2.12 -14.72 16.85
CA ILE A 60 -1.83 -16.13 17.13
C ILE A 60 -1.07 -16.19 18.45
N ASP A 61 -1.76 -16.57 19.50
CA ASP A 61 -1.16 -16.83 20.80
C ASP A 61 -0.96 -18.35 21.05
N SER A 62 -0.29 -18.69 22.14
CA SER A 62 -0.04 -20.08 22.50
C SER A 62 -1.30 -20.88 22.82
N ALA A 63 -2.38 -20.22 23.23
CA ALA A 63 -3.67 -20.85 23.47
C ALA A 63 -4.36 -21.20 22.14
N PHE A 64 -4.31 -20.32 21.17
CA PHE A 64 -4.80 -20.54 19.81
C PHE A 64 -4.08 -21.72 19.15
N MET A 65 -2.73 -21.74 19.21
CA MET A 65 -1.91 -22.82 18.63
C MET A 65 -2.19 -24.21 19.21
N LYS A 66 -2.60 -24.27 20.49
CA LYS A 66 -2.94 -25.51 21.20
C LYS A 66 -4.40 -25.94 21.00
N ASN A 67 -5.19 -25.22 20.21
CA ASN A 67 -6.59 -25.58 19.99
C ASN A 67 -6.69 -26.92 19.27
N LYS A 68 -7.61 -27.76 19.74
CA LYS A 68 -7.82 -29.13 19.22
C LYS A 68 -8.13 -29.19 17.71
N ILE A 69 -8.64 -28.10 17.13
CA ILE A 69 -8.92 -28.01 15.69
C ILE A 69 -7.65 -28.12 14.84
N PHE A 70 -6.49 -27.80 15.38
CA PHE A 70 -5.19 -27.87 14.69
C PHE A 70 -4.41 -29.13 14.99
N LYS A 71 -5.00 -30.09 15.70
CA LYS A 71 -4.34 -31.37 16.01
C LYS A 71 -3.93 -32.10 14.72
N GLY A 72 -2.63 -32.37 14.58
CA GLY A 72 -2.04 -32.94 13.36
C GLY A 72 -1.65 -31.93 12.29
N MET A 73 -1.86 -30.62 12.54
CA MET A 73 -1.50 -29.53 11.63
C MET A 73 -0.50 -28.57 12.27
N GLU A 74 0.18 -28.98 13.32
CA GLU A 74 1.11 -28.14 14.10
C GLU A 74 2.26 -27.58 13.25
N PHE A 75 2.54 -28.22 12.12
CA PHE A 75 3.56 -27.75 11.17
C PHE A 75 3.25 -26.38 10.57
N ILE A 76 1.97 -25.97 10.50
CA ILE A 76 1.58 -24.64 9.98
C ILE A 76 2.12 -23.51 10.86
N PHE A 77 2.21 -23.73 12.17
CA PHE A 77 2.71 -22.74 13.12
C PHE A 77 4.22 -22.51 13.05
N LYS A 78 4.95 -23.35 12.29
CA LYS A 78 6.36 -23.08 11.97
C LYS A 78 6.55 -21.87 11.06
N GLN A 79 5.48 -21.41 10.41
CA GLN A 79 5.46 -20.25 9.54
C GLN A 79 4.97 -18.98 10.24
N VAL A 80 4.71 -19.04 11.55
CA VAL A 80 4.36 -17.84 12.33
C VAL A 80 5.53 -16.86 12.31
N ASP A 81 5.25 -15.63 11.93
CA ASP A 81 6.20 -14.54 11.89
C ASP A 81 5.70 -13.36 12.73
N THR A 82 6.53 -12.36 12.92
CA THR A 82 6.17 -11.15 13.65
C THR A 82 6.16 -9.96 12.71
N SER A 83 5.01 -9.30 12.61
CA SER A 83 4.86 -8.12 11.77
C SER A 83 5.78 -7.00 12.25
N LYS A 84 6.67 -6.53 11.40
CA LYS A 84 7.54 -5.38 11.66
C LYS A 84 6.74 -4.07 11.80
N VAL A 85 5.51 -4.02 11.29
CA VAL A 85 4.65 -2.83 11.33
C VAL A 85 3.83 -2.77 12.61
N THR A 86 3.30 -3.92 13.07
CA THR A 86 2.38 -3.97 14.22
C THR A 86 2.99 -4.58 15.46
N GLY A 87 4.14 -5.26 15.36
CA GLY A 87 4.76 -6.04 16.44
C GLY A 87 3.96 -7.27 16.85
N LYS A 88 2.89 -7.61 16.13
CA LYS A 88 2.04 -8.75 16.42
C LYS A 88 2.46 -9.97 15.63
N THR A 89 2.32 -11.14 16.24
CA THR A 89 2.50 -12.43 15.56
C THR A 89 1.37 -12.66 14.56
N TYR A 90 1.72 -13.17 13.40
CA TYR A 90 0.77 -13.54 12.34
C TYR A 90 1.19 -14.84 11.67
N LEU A 91 0.22 -15.51 11.07
CA LEU A 91 0.43 -16.68 10.22
C LEU A 91 -0.06 -16.38 8.83
N PRO A 92 0.81 -16.34 7.82
CA PRO A 92 0.38 -16.22 6.43
C PRO A 92 -0.41 -17.45 6.02
N ILE A 93 -1.70 -17.28 5.76
CA ILE A 93 -2.59 -18.38 5.36
C ILE A 93 -2.68 -18.55 3.84
N PHE A 94 -2.39 -17.49 3.12
CA PHE A 94 -2.40 -17.47 1.67
C PHE A 94 -1.48 -16.39 1.15
N ILE A 95 -0.65 -16.72 0.19
CA ILE A 95 0.21 -15.78 -0.54
C ILE A 95 0.03 -16.06 -2.03
N ASN A 96 -0.26 -15.02 -2.79
CA ASN A 96 -0.18 -15.05 -4.24
C ASN A 96 0.77 -13.97 -4.73
N GLU A 97 1.71 -14.35 -5.57
CA GLU A 97 2.66 -13.46 -6.24
C GLU A 97 2.50 -13.60 -7.74
N ALA A 98 2.34 -12.51 -8.44
CA ALA A 98 2.19 -12.50 -9.88
C ALA A 98 3.05 -11.42 -10.53
N LEU A 99 3.59 -11.73 -11.69
CA LEU A 99 4.40 -10.84 -12.52
C LEU A 99 3.76 -10.72 -13.89
N TYR A 100 3.55 -9.49 -14.34
CA TYR A 100 2.93 -9.18 -15.62
C TYR A 100 3.78 -8.22 -16.44
N ASP A 101 3.79 -8.41 -17.77
CA ASP A 101 4.08 -7.34 -18.72
C ASP A 101 2.77 -6.62 -19.05
N VAL A 102 2.74 -5.33 -18.85
CA VAL A 102 1.58 -4.47 -19.12
C VAL A 102 1.88 -3.54 -20.29
N TYR A 103 1.01 -3.58 -21.28
CA TYR A 103 1.05 -2.73 -22.48
C TYR A 103 -0.21 -1.87 -22.48
N GLY A 104 -0.03 -0.55 -22.48
CA GLY A 104 -1.14 0.39 -22.51
C GLY A 104 -1.09 1.31 -23.73
N ASP A 105 -2.26 1.59 -24.29
CA ASP A 105 -2.48 2.59 -25.33
C ASP A 105 -3.61 3.53 -24.88
N ASN A 106 -3.21 4.73 -24.47
CA ASN A 106 -4.13 5.75 -23.98
C ASN A 106 -4.93 6.42 -25.11
N THR A 107 -4.48 6.29 -26.37
CA THR A 107 -5.18 6.89 -27.53
C THR A 107 -6.47 6.14 -27.83
N ILE A 108 -6.45 4.82 -27.65
CA ILE A 108 -7.60 3.92 -27.86
C ILE A 108 -8.16 3.36 -26.54
N LYS A 109 -7.60 3.81 -25.39
CA LYS A 109 -7.99 3.40 -24.02
C LYS A 109 -8.01 1.87 -23.85
N LYS A 110 -6.95 1.21 -24.29
CA LYS A 110 -6.77 -0.24 -24.15
C LYS A 110 -5.55 -0.55 -23.32
N VAL A 111 -5.69 -1.56 -22.46
CA VAL A 111 -4.61 -2.15 -21.68
C VAL A 111 -4.62 -3.66 -21.92
N LYS A 112 -3.44 -4.23 -22.11
CA LYS A 112 -3.22 -5.68 -22.22
C LYS A 112 -2.20 -6.10 -21.18
N GLU A 113 -2.53 -7.07 -20.37
CA GLU A 113 -1.64 -7.69 -19.40
C GLU A 113 -1.29 -9.10 -19.85
N ILE A 114 -0.02 -9.44 -19.79
CA ILE A 114 0.51 -10.77 -20.10
C ILE A 114 1.14 -11.31 -18.82
N ASN A 115 0.55 -12.35 -18.25
CA ASN A 115 1.11 -13.01 -17.07
C ASN A 115 2.41 -13.73 -17.46
N LYS A 116 3.52 -13.38 -16.82
CA LYS A 116 4.85 -13.99 -17.00
C LYS A 116 5.12 -15.09 -16.00
N ALA A 117 4.65 -14.89 -14.77
CA ALA A 117 4.84 -15.83 -13.68
C ALA A 117 3.75 -15.66 -12.64
N ASN A 118 3.35 -16.76 -12.03
CA ASN A 118 2.42 -16.78 -10.91
C ASN A 118 2.86 -17.86 -9.92
N LYS A 119 2.89 -17.51 -8.64
CA LYS A 119 3.19 -18.45 -7.56
C LYS A 119 2.16 -18.27 -6.45
N THR A 120 1.48 -19.35 -6.12
CA THR A 120 0.50 -19.40 -5.03
C THR A 120 0.98 -20.39 -3.97
N SER A 121 0.90 -20.00 -2.71
CA SER A 121 1.20 -20.85 -1.55
C SER A 121 0.15 -20.63 -0.45
N GLY A 122 -0.01 -21.65 0.42
CA GLY A 122 -1.01 -21.62 1.49
C GLY A 122 -2.21 -22.52 1.23
N PHE A 123 -3.35 -22.23 1.84
CA PHE A 123 -4.58 -23.04 1.74
C PHE A 123 -5.25 -22.90 0.36
N ASN A 124 -4.80 -23.69 -0.61
CA ASN A 124 -5.27 -23.61 -2.01
C ASN A 124 -6.65 -24.25 -2.26
N GLY A 125 -7.28 -24.84 -1.26
CA GLY A 125 -8.50 -25.65 -1.45
C GLY A 125 -9.82 -24.93 -1.22
N ASN A 126 -9.82 -23.66 -0.77
CA ASN A 126 -11.06 -22.96 -0.46
C ASN A 126 -11.44 -22.00 -1.58
N GLN A 127 -12.45 -22.39 -2.36
CA GLN A 127 -12.99 -21.56 -3.47
C GLN A 127 -13.50 -20.19 -3.01
N GLN A 128 -13.97 -20.07 -1.76
CA GLN A 128 -14.44 -18.79 -1.21
C GLN A 128 -13.27 -17.83 -0.97
N ILE A 129 -12.12 -18.34 -0.50
CA ILE A 129 -10.90 -17.53 -0.36
C ILE A 129 -10.42 -17.08 -1.74
N LEU A 130 -10.41 -17.96 -2.74
CA LEU A 130 -9.99 -17.61 -4.10
C LEU A 130 -10.91 -16.58 -4.76
N ALA A 131 -12.23 -16.63 -4.53
CA ALA A 131 -13.16 -15.63 -5.00
C ALA A 131 -12.91 -14.28 -4.34
N PHE A 132 -12.75 -14.25 -3.02
CA PHE A 132 -12.44 -13.05 -2.26
C PHE A 132 -11.10 -12.42 -2.69
N VAL A 133 -10.09 -13.24 -2.97
CA VAL A 133 -8.79 -12.78 -3.49
C VAL A 133 -8.95 -12.09 -4.85
N LYS A 134 -9.80 -12.62 -5.74
CA LYS A 134 -10.05 -12.00 -7.05
C LYS A 134 -10.58 -10.57 -6.93
N ASP A 135 -11.42 -10.30 -5.93
CA ASP A 135 -12.00 -8.98 -5.71
C ASP A 135 -10.97 -7.98 -5.18
N LEU A 136 -9.83 -8.46 -4.65
CA LEU A 136 -8.71 -7.61 -4.21
C LEU A 136 -7.74 -7.25 -5.34
N TYR A 137 -7.78 -7.97 -6.47
CA TYR A 137 -7.02 -7.61 -7.66
C TYR A 137 -7.69 -6.43 -8.36
N SER A 138 -7.40 -5.24 -7.89
CA SER A 138 -7.86 -3.99 -8.48
C SER A 138 -6.67 -3.12 -8.82
N ASP A 139 -6.70 -2.48 -9.97
CA ASP A 139 -5.69 -1.49 -10.34
C ASP A 139 -5.93 -0.20 -9.56
N TYR A 140 -5.06 0.06 -8.60
CA TYR A 140 -5.12 1.28 -7.80
C TYR A 140 -4.20 2.35 -8.38
N ASN A 141 -4.79 3.44 -8.85
CA ASN A 141 -4.02 4.64 -9.17
C ASN A 141 -3.98 5.55 -7.94
N ILE A 142 -2.84 5.59 -7.26
CA ILE A 142 -2.65 6.41 -6.04
C ILE A 142 -2.91 7.90 -6.25
N TYR A 143 -2.83 8.38 -7.50
CA TYR A 143 -3.13 9.77 -7.86
C TYR A 143 -4.62 10.06 -8.02
N ASP A 144 -5.49 9.06 -7.95
CA ASP A 144 -6.95 9.29 -7.98
C ASP A 144 -7.40 9.97 -6.69
N ASN A 145 -8.49 10.72 -6.79
CA ASN A 145 -9.02 11.43 -5.63
C ASN A 145 -9.65 10.50 -4.61
N HIS A 146 -10.15 9.36 -5.07
CA HIS A 146 -10.75 8.31 -4.26
C HIS A 146 -10.19 6.96 -4.66
N LEU A 147 -9.99 6.12 -3.66
CA LEU A 147 -9.58 4.72 -3.82
C LEU A 147 -10.71 3.83 -3.31
N THR A 148 -11.13 2.86 -4.10
CA THR A 148 -12.23 1.96 -3.73
C THR A 148 -11.67 0.63 -3.23
N PHE A 149 -12.03 0.25 -2.00
CA PHE A 149 -11.71 -1.04 -1.41
C PHE A 149 -12.99 -1.65 -0.85
N PHE A 150 -13.30 -2.89 -1.19
CA PHE A 150 -14.50 -3.60 -0.71
C PHE A 150 -15.78 -2.75 -0.87
N ASP A 151 -16.03 -2.22 -2.05
CA ASP A 151 -17.18 -1.36 -2.39
C ASP A 151 -17.28 -0.07 -1.57
N LYS A 152 -16.25 0.27 -0.80
CA LYS A 152 -16.17 1.52 -0.04
C LYS A 152 -15.19 2.48 -0.67
N SER A 153 -15.59 3.73 -0.78
CA SER A 153 -14.76 4.80 -1.32
C SER A 153 -14.04 5.55 -0.21
N PHE A 154 -12.71 5.62 -0.32
CA PHE A 154 -11.83 6.30 0.62
C PHE A 154 -11.20 7.50 -0.05
N THR A 155 -11.13 8.64 0.62
CA THR A 155 -10.37 9.79 0.11
C THR A 155 -8.88 9.44 0.05
N SER A 156 -8.28 9.59 -1.13
CA SER A 156 -6.83 9.39 -1.27
C SER A 156 -6.04 10.40 -0.44
N PRO A 157 -4.95 10.00 0.22
CA PRO A 157 -4.05 10.94 0.87
C PRO A 157 -3.34 11.87 -0.11
N LEU A 158 -3.33 11.55 -1.40
CA LEU A 158 -2.81 12.43 -2.45
C LEU A 158 -3.89 13.28 -3.14
N SER A 159 -5.13 13.23 -2.66
CA SER A 159 -6.22 14.10 -3.12
C SER A 159 -6.05 15.52 -2.60
N ARG A 160 -6.54 16.51 -3.37
CA ARG A 160 -6.61 17.90 -2.89
C ARG A 160 -7.51 18.04 -1.67
N THR A 161 -8.58 17.26 -1.58
CA THR A 161 -9.48 17.22 -0.42
C THR A 161 -8.86 16.47 0.77
N GLY A 162 -7.76 15.75 0.56
CA GLY A 162 -7.04 15.03 1.61
C GLY A 162 -6.61 15.93 2.77
N ILE A 163 -6.35 17.22 2.53
CA ILE A 163 -5.97 18.18 3.61
C ILE A 163 -7.08 18.41 4.65
N ASP A 164 -8.33 18.10 4.32
CA ASP A 164 -9.46 18.19 5.24
C ASP A 164 -9.69 16.90 6.02
N VAL A 165 -9.15 15.79 5.49
CA VAL A 165 -9.32 14.44 6.00
C VAL A 165 -8.10 13.99 6.81
N TYR A 166 -6.89 14.35 6.39
CA TYR A 166 -5.64 13.90 6.97
C TYR A 166 -4.82 15.02 7.60
N ASN A 167 -4.02 14.65 8.59
CA ASN A 167 -2.86 15.39 9.04
C ASN A 167 -1.64 14.92 8.24
N TYR A 168 -0.72 15.83 7.92
CA TYR A 168 0.52 15.51 7.20
C TYR A 168 1.72 16.04 7.97
N VAL A 169 2.76 15.23 8.03
CA VAL A 169 4.03 15.55 8.70
C VAL A 169 5.19 15.19 7.78
N LEU A 170 6.04 16.15 7.47
CA LEU A 170 7.34 15.86 6.87
C LEU A 170 8.23 15.26 7.94
N ARG A 171 8.56 13.97 7.79
CA ARG A 171 9.29 13.20 8.80
C ARG A 171 10.79 13.17 8.51
N ASP A 172 11.15 12.87 7.27
CA ASP A 172 12.53 12.55 6.92
C ASP A 172 12.80 12.79 5.43
N SER A 173 14.06 12.56 5.05
CA SER A 173 14.48 12.50 3.65
C SER A 173 15.59 11.48 3.47
N ALA A 174 15.56 10.72 2.37
CA ALA A 174 16.55 9.69 2.07
C ALA A 174 16.71 9.47 0.57
N LEU A 175 17.76 8.74 0.19
CA LEU A 175 17.95 8.24 -1.17
C LEU A 175 17.10 6.97 -1.38
N ILE A 176 16.22 7.00 -2.37
CA ILE A 176 15.43 5.85 -2.85
C ILE A 176 15.77 5.64 -4.32
N ASP A 177 16.30 4.48 -4.68
CA ASP A 177 16.77 4.18 -6.03
C ASP A 177 17.68 5.26 -6.62
N ASN A 178 18.67 5.71 -5.84
CA ASN A 178 19.62 6.77 -6.20
C ASN A 178 18.97 8.15 -6.47
N LYS A 179 17.75 8.40 -5.96
CA LYS A 179 17.06 9.70 -6.05
C LYS A 179 16.69 10.19 -4.66
N TRP A 180 16.95 11.44 -4.41
CA TRP A 180 16.58 12.07 -3.14
C TRP A 180 15.06 12.17 -3.02
N CYS A 181 14.52 11.74 -1.88
CA CYS A 181 13.09 11.72 -1.62
C CYS A 181 12.77 12.24 -0.23
N PHE A 182 11.63 12.93 -0.11
CA PHE A 182 11.05 13.33 1.15
C PHE A 182 10.07 12.27 1.64
N ASN A 183 10.08 11.97 2.93
CA ASN A 183 9.09 11.11 3.57
C ASN A 183 8.00 11.94 4.25
N ILE A 184 6.76 11.69 3.88
CA ILE A 184 5.60 12.34 4.47
C ILE A 184 4.71 11.29 5.10
N VAL A 185 4.45 11.45 6.39
CA VAL A 185 3.50 10.64 7.17
C VAL A 185 2.14 11.30 7.11
N PHE A 186 1.09 10.48 6.97
CA PHE A 186 -0.29 10.94 7.01
C PHE A 186 -1.15 10.05 7.93
N TYR A 187 -2.10 10.67 8.61
CA TYR A 187 -3.03 10.00 9.52
C TYR A 187 -4.34 10.78 9.63
N PRO A 188 -5.46 10.14 10.02
CA PRO A 188 -6.77 10.77 10.07
C PRO A 188 -6.82 11.99 10.97
N ARG A 189 -7.59 13.03 10.58
CA ARG A 189 -7.92 14.17 11.44
C ARG A 189 -9.02 13.86 12.44
N ARG A 190 -9.91 12.94 12.10
CA ARG A 190 -11.05 12.54 12.91
C ARG A 190 -11.05 11.02 13.09
N LYS A 191 -11.55 10.58 14.23
CA LYS A 191 -11.80 9.16 14.49
C LYS A 191 -13.09 8.74 13.79
N ASN A 192 -13.19 7.43 13.48
CA ASN A 192 -14.39 6.80 12.89
C ASN A 192 -14.78 7.27 11.47
N GLU A 193 -13.82 7.77 10.70
CA GLU A 193 -13.98 8.00 9.26
C GLU A 193 -13.29 6.88 8.48
N LEU A 194 -13.84 6.52 7.31
CA LEU A 194 -13.19 5.59 6.38
C LEU A 194 -11.97 6.28 5.76
N THR A 195 -10.82 6.02 6.34
CA THR A 195 -9.57 6.71 6.01
C THR A 195 -8.40 5.74 5.99
N PHE A 196 -7.26 6.25 5.60
CA PHE A 196 -5.97 5.57 5.67
C PHE A 196 -5.06 6.22 6.70
N LYS A 197 -4.08 5.48 7.15
CA LYS A 197 -2.87 5.98 7.80
C LYS A 197 -1.66 5.37 7.13
N GLY A 198 -0.54 6.09 7.12
CA GLY A 198 0.68 5.57 6.50
C GLY A 198 1.70 6.64 6.20
N ASP A 199 2.53 6.36 5.22
CA ASP A 199 3.55 7.28 4.74
C ASP A 199 3.79 7.12 3.24
N PHE A 200 4.34 8.14 2.63
CA PHE A 200 4.81 8.07 1.25
C PHE A 200 6.15 8.79 1.07
N TRP A 201 6.88 8.31 0.08
CA TRP A 201 8.14 8.87 -0.36
C TRP A 201 7.96 9.54 -1.71
N VAL A 202 8.35 10.79 -1.80
CA VAL A 202 8.19 11.63 -2.98
C VAL A 202 9.53 12.19 -3.42
N ASN A 203 9.85 12.05 -4.70
CA ASN A 203 11.10 12.58 -5.27
C ASN A 203 11.13 14.11 -5.18
N ASP A 204 12.26 14.68 -4.79
CA ASP A 204 12.44 16.11 -4.54
C ASP A 204 12.39 17.00 -5.78
N THR A 205 12.66 16.43 -6.95
CA THR A 205 12.76 17.15 -8.23
C THR A 205 11.48 17.02 -9.06
N THR A 206 11.01 15.80 -9.26
CA THR A 206 9.83 15.50 -10.10
C THR A 206 8.53 15.56 -9.33
N PHE A 207 8.59 15.43 -8.01
CA PHE A 207 7.42 15.25 -7.10
C PHE A 207 6.56 14.04 -7.47
N ALA A 208 7.18 13.03 -8.11
CA ALA A 208 6.59 11.71 -8.33
C ALA A 208 6.68 10.87 -7.06
N ILE A 209 5.61 10.13 -6.76
CA ILE A 209 5.61 9.18 -5.65
C ILE A 209 6.47 7.98 -6.04
N LYS A 210 7.43 7.65 -5.19
CA LYS A 210 8.32 6.50 -5.32
C LYS A 210 7.84 5.28 -4.56
N LYS A 211 7.26 5.51 -3.39
CA LYS A 211 6.75 4.47 -2.51
C LYS A 211 5.62 5.04 -1.68
N ILE A 212 4.59 4.24 -1.45
CA ILE A 212 3.52 4.56 -0.50
C ILE A 212 3.15 3.32 0.31
N ASN A 213 2.97 3.50 1.60
CA ASN A 213 2.45 2.50 2.52
C ASN A 213 1.14 3.02 3.10
N MET A 214 0.09 2.23 3.00
CA MET A 214 -1.23 2.62 3.49
C MET A 214 -1.88 1.46 4.25
N ALA A 215 -2.50 1.79 5.36
CA ALA A 215 -3.38 0.88 6.10
C ALA A 215 -4.74 1.56 6.31
N VAL A 216 -5.82 0.80 6.15
CA VAL A 216 -7.18 1.25 6.48
C VAL A 216 -7.30 1.41 7.99
N THR A 217 -8.02 2.44 8.44
CA THR A 217 -8.23 2.75 9.86
C THR A 217 -9.69 2.64 10.25
#